data_bf13affa116b416614369e2aa6acf980
#
_entry.id   bf13affa116b416614369e2aa6acf980
#
_cell.length_a   1.000
_cell.length_b   1.000
_cell.length_c   1.000
_cell.angle_alpha   90.00
_cell.angle_beta   90.00
_cell.angle_gamma   90.00
#
_symmetry.space_group_name_H-M   'P 1'
#
loop_
_entity.id
_entity.type
_entity.pdbx_description
1 polymer ?
#
loop_
_entity_poly.entity_id
_entity_poly.type
_entity_poly.pdbx_seq_one_letter_code
_entity_poly.pdbx_strand_id
1 'polypeptide(L)'
;MIDLNNFTPFSSLIGGLIIGFSVILYLYTTGKLAGISGIFANTITNSNNRFANILFLLGLIIGPSIYLLINNANFEITKSIPLIIIGGFLVGFGTKLGSGCTSGHGVCGISRLSVRSIVA
;
A
#
# COMPACT_ATOMS: atom_id res chain seq x y z
N MET A 1 17.29 11.38 16.09
CA MET A 1 16.57 12.40 16.88
C MET A 1 15.11 12.33 16.51
N ILE A 2 14.23 12.14 17.48
CA ILE A 2 12.78 12.13 17.24
C ILE A 2 12.36 13.60 17.19
N ASP A 3 11.80 14.05 16.06
CA ASP A 3 11.31 15.43 15.90
C ASP A 3 9.95 15.53 16.59
N LEU A 4 9.96 15.96 17.85
CA LEU A 4 8.76 16.09 18.68
C LEU A 4 7.84 17.24 18.21
N ASN A 5 8.35 18.19 17.42
CA ASN A 5 7.57 19.32 16.91
C ASN A 5 6.64 18.92 15.76
N ASN A 6 6.98 17.85 15.03
CA ASN A 6 6.18 17.30 13.93
C ASN A 6 5.49 15.97 14.30
N PHE A 7 5.45 15.64 15.61
CA PHE A 7 4.81 14.42 16.07
C PHE A 7 3.28 14.57 16.07
N THR A 8 2.63 13.96 15.08
CA THR A 8 1.16 13.98 14.92
C THR A 8 0.54 12.58 15.14
N PRO A 9 0.50 12.10 16.41
CA PRO A 9 0.04 10.74 16.70
C PRO A 9 -1.44 10.53 16.33
N PHE A 10 -2.23 11.57 16.49
CA PHE A 10 -3.67 11.52 16.22
C PHE A 10 -3.97 11.33 14.72
N SER A 11 -3.27 12.06 13.86
CA SER A 11 -3.37 11.94 12.41
C SER A 11 -2.92 10.55 11.93
N SER A 12 -1.81 10.05 12.48
CA SER A 12 -1.30 8.71 12.14
C SER A 12 -2.23 7.60 12.57
N LEU A 13 -2.89 7.73 13.73
CA LEU A 13 -3.86 6.77 14.24
C LEU A 13 -5.10 6.72 13.34
N ILE A 14 -5.63 7.88 12.98
CA ILE A 14 -6.79 7.97 12.07
C ILE A 14 -6.44 7.36 10.70
N GLY A 15 -5.27 7.71 10.14
CA GLY A 15 -4.80 7.13 8.88
C GLY A 15 -4.67 5.61 8.94
N GLY A 16 -4.11 5.08 10.03
CA GLY A 16 -4.01 3.64 10.25
C GLY A 16 -5.37 2.95 10.37
N LEU A 17 -6.35 3.56 11.04
CA LEU A 17 -7.71 3.03 11.13
C LEU A 17 -8.40 2.97 9.76
N ILE A 18 -8.27 4.01 8.95
CA ILE A 18 -8.83 4.06 7.59
C ILE A 18 -8.22 2.95 6.72
N ILE A 19 -6.89 2.79 6.76
CA ILE A 19 -6.20 1.73 6.02
C ILE A 19 -6.67 0.36 6.50
N GLY A 20 -6.72 0.13 7.81
CA GLY A 20 -7.18 -1.13 8.39
C GLY A 20 -8.60 -1.48 7.98
N PHE A 21 -9.52 -0.51 8.03
CA PHE A 21 -10.90 -0.70 7.60
C PHE A 21 -11.01 -1.04 6.10
N SER A 22 -10.25 -0.35 5.26
CA SER A 22 -10.19 -0.63 3.82
C SER A 22 -9.70 -2.06 3.52
N VAL A 23 -8.67 -2.53 4.24
CA VAL A 23 -8.13 -3.89 4.10
C VAL A 23 -9.16 -4.95 4.53
N ILE A 24 -9.90 -4.70 5.63
CA ILE A 24 -10.96 -5.60 6.11
C ILE A 24 -12.10 -5.67 5.09
N LEU A 25 -12.54 -4.53 4.56
CA LEU A 25 -13.56 -4.48 3.52
C LEU A 25 -13.15 -5.26 2.27
N TYR A 26 -11.91 -5.07 1.83
CA TYR A 26 -11.37 -5.80 0.68
C TYR A 26 -11.31 -7.31 0.93
N LEU A 27 -10.89 -7.73 2.13
CA LEU A 27 -10.87 -9.14 2.53
C LEU A 27 -12.28 -9.74 2.55
N TYR A 28 -13.25 -8.99 3.07
CA TYR A 28 -14.64 -9.44 3.14
C TYR A 28 -15.28 -9.63 1.75
N THR A 29 -14.97 -8.72 0.81
CA THR A 29 -15.54 -8.76 -0.54
C THR A 29 -14.86 -9.76 -1.47
N THR A 30 -13.53 -9.92 -1.35
CA THR A 30 -12.75 -10.75 -2.28
C THR A 30 -12.28 -12.07 -1.68
N GLY A 31 -12.32 -12.22 -0.35
CA GLY A 31 -11.75 -13.37 0.35
C GLY A 31 -10.22 -13.49 0.26
N LYS A 32 -9.54 -12.46 -0.26
CA LYS A 32 -8.09 -12.45 -0.49
C LYS A 32 -7.42 -11.34 0.30
N LEU A 33 -6.17 -11.57 0.72
CA LEU A 33 -5.39 -10.55 1.39
C LEU A 33 -5.03 -9.39 0.45
N ALA A 34 -5.16 -8.17 0.95
CA ALA A 34 -4.85 -6.96 0.20
C ALA A 34 -3.33 -6.76 0.09
N GLY A 35 -2.70 -7.46 -0.84
CA GLY A 35 -1.32 -7.18 -1.24
C GLY A 35 -1.32 -6.49 -2.61
N ILE A 36 -0.84 -5.25 -2.70
CA ILE A 36 -0.93 -4.44 -3.93
C ILE A 36 -0.31 -5.16 -5.14
N SER A 37 0.85 -5.81 -4.97
CA SER A 37 1.47 -6.59 -6.04
C SER A 37 0.61 -7.79 -6.48
N GLY A 38 -0.04 -8.45 -5.53
CA GLY A 38 -0.96 -9.56 -5.79
C GLY A 38 -2.26 -9.10 -6.45
N ILE A 39 -2.83 -7.97 -5.99
CA ILE A 39 -4.02 -7.36 -6.59
C ILE A 39 -3.74 -6.97 -8.04
N PHE A 40 -2.60 -6.32 -8.30
CA PHE A 40 -2.18 -5.93 -9.65
C PHE A 40 -2.00 -7.14 -10.56
N ALA A 41 -1.28 -8.18 -10.12
CA ALA A 41 -1.11 -9.41 -10.87
C ALA A 41 -2.44 -10.11 -11.15
N ASN A 42 -3.33 -10.22 -10.16
CA ASN A 42 -4.65 -10.84 -10.32
C ASN A 42 -5.57 -10.04 -11.25
N THR A 43 -5.43 -8.73 -11.31
CA THR A 43 -6.21 -7.88 -12.23
C THR A 43 -5.90 -8.22 -13.69
N ILE A 44 -4.65 -8.56 -13.98
CA ILE A 44 -4.20 -8.93 -15.33
C ILE A 44 -4.57 -10.39 -15.65
N THR A 45 -4.36 -11.31 -14.70
CA THR A 45 -4.42 -12.75 -14.94
C THR A 45 -5.81 -13.34 -14.70
N ASN A 46 -6.60 -12.82 -13.75
CA ASN A 46 -7.86 -13.42 -13.31
C ASN A 46 -9.06 -12.50 -13.48
N SER A 47 -10.09 -12.99 -14.16
CA SER A 47 -11.31 -12.20 -14.45
C SER A 47 -12.26 -12.09 -13.24
N ASN A 48 -12.23 -13.02 -12.29
CA ASN A 48 -13.30 -13.22 -11.31
C ASN A 48 -13.54 -12.07 -10.31
N ASN A 49 -12.51 -11.25 -10.01
CA ASN A 49 -12.65 -10.12 -9.09
C ASN A 49 -11.99 -8.84 -9.66
N ARG A 50 -11.92 -8.77 -10.99
CA ARG A 50 -11.25 -7.67 -11.69
C ARG A 50 -11.80 -6.30 -11.30
N PHE A 51 -13.12 -6.19 -11.17
CA PHE A 51 -13.79 -4.94 -10.81
C PHE A 51 -13.39 -4.44 -9.41
N ALA A 52 -13.42 -5.31 -8.39
CA ALA A 52 -13.01 -4.95 -7.04
C ALA A 52 -11.51 -4.57 -6.96
N ASN A 53 -10.66 -5.29 -7.70
CA ASN A 53 -9.25 -5.02 -7.78
C ASN A 53 -8.96 -3.64 -8.42
N ILE A 54 -9.62 -3.33 -9.53
CA ILE A 54 -9.48 -2.04 -10.21
C ILE A 54 -9.97 -0.91 -9.32
N LEU A 55 -11.12 -1.09 -8.67
CA LEU A 55 -11.68 -0.09 -7.77
C LEU A 55 -10.74 0.21 -6.59
N PHE A 56 -10.11 -0.83 -6.03
CA PHE A 56 -9.12 -0.68 -4.97
C PHE A 56 -7.88 0.08 -5.44
N LEU A 57 -7.34 -0.27 -6.61
CA LEU A 57 -6.17 0.41 -7.21
C LEU A 57 -6.47 1.88 -7.55
N LEU A 58 -7.65 2.17 -8.08
CA LEU A 58 -8.10 3.54 -8.34
C LEU A 58 -8.22 4.34 -7.05
N GLY A 59 -8.79 3.77 -6.00
CA GLY A 59 -8.87 4.41 -4.68
C GLY A 59 -7.49 4.74 -4.10
N LEU A 60 -6.49 3.88 -4.34
CA LEU A 60 -5.12 4.10 -3.90
C LEU A 60 -4.45 5.29 -4.61
N ILE A 61 -4.82 5.58 -5.85
CA ILE A 61 -4.30 6.72 -6.61
C ILE A 61 -5.07 8.00 -6.28
N ILE A 62 -6.39 7.89 -6.20
CA ILE A 62 -7.29 9.05 -5.99
C ILE A 62 -7.14 9.59 -4.56
N GLY A 63 -7.01 8.74 -3.54
CA GLY A 63 -6.92 9.13 -2.14
C GLY A 63 -5.82 10.16 -1.86
N PRO A 64 -4.55 9.86 -2.15
CA PRO A 64 -3.46 10.81 -2.00
C PRO A 64 -3.63 12.07 -2.83
N SER A 65 -4.19 11.95 -4.06
CA SER A 65 -4.41 13.10 -4.94
C SER A 65 -5.41 14.08 -4.35
N ILE A 66 -6.51 13.60 -3.77
CA ILE A 66 -7.49 14.45 -3.07
C ILE A 66 -6.86 15.09 -1.82
N TYR A 67 -6.09 14.32 -1.05
CA TYR A 67 -5.43 14.85 0.14
C TYR A 67 -4.46 15.99 -0.17
N LEU A 68 -3.70 15.87 -1.27
CA LEU A 68 -2.80 16.90 -1.76
C LEU A 68 -3.52 18.18 -2.16
N LEU A 69 -4.69 18.06 -2.78
CA LEU A 69 -5.51 19.21 -3.18
C LEU A 69 -6.07 19.97 -1.98
N ILE A 70 -6.41 19.27 -0.90
CA ILE A 70 -7.00 19.88 0.30
C ILE A 70 -5.93 20.52 1.18
N ASN A 71 -4.79 19.87 1.37
CA ASN A 71 -3.80 20.28 2.37
C ASN A 71 -2.59 21.06 1.81
N ASN A 72 -2.52 21.33 0.50
CA ASN A 72 -1.36 21.99 -0.15
C ASN A 72 -0.01 21.44 0.36
N ALA A 73 0.05 20.14 0.64
CA ALA A 73 1.24 19.52 1.18
C ALA A 73 2.33 19.47 0.10
N ASN A 74 3.40 20.23 0.30
CA ASN A 74 4.57 20.20 -0.58
C ASN A 74 5.42 18.99 -0.22
N PHE A 75 5.36 17.95 -1.03
CA PHE A 75 6.29 16.83 -0.93
C PHE A 75 7.51 17.10 -1.81
N GLU A 76 8.66 17.20 -1.21
CA GLU A 76 9.92 17.21 -1.95
C GLU A 76 10.23 15.78 -2.43
N ILE A 77 9.78 15.46 -3.64
CA ILE A 77 10.13 14.20 -4.29
C ILE A 77 11.47 14.41 -5.00
N THR A 78 12.37 13.44 -4.88
CA THR A 78 13.64 13.41 -5.64
C THR A 78 13.34 13.58 -7.12
N LYS A 79 13.82 14.68 -7.71
CA LYS A 79 13.52 15.07 -9.10
C LYS A 79 14.24 14.24 -10.17
N SER A 80 15.09 13.29 -9.78
CA SER A 80 15.83 12.45 -10.72
C SER A 80 14.97 11.29 -11.23
N ILE A 81 14.39 11.47 -12.40
CA ILE A 81 13.58 10.45 -13.10
C ILE A 81 14.29 9.10 -13.20
N PRO A 82 15.59 9.01 -13.57
CA PRO A 82 16.27 7.71 -13.67
C PRO A 82 16.34 6.97 -12.33
N LEU A 83 16.50 7.69 -11.22
CA LEU A 83 16.56 7.09 -9.89
C LEU A 83 15.21 6.51 -9.48
N ILE A 84 14.11 7.17 -9.85
CA ILE A 84 12.74 6.67 -9.61
C ILE A 84 12.48 5.40 -10.42
N ILE A 85 12.91 5.35 -11.68
CA ILE A 85 12.72 4.18 -12.56
C ILE A 85 13.51 2.99 -12.02
N ILE A 86 14.79 3.18 -11.68
CA ILE A 86 15.65 2.12 -11.14
C ILE A 86 15.11 1.64 -9.79
N GLY A 87 14.73 2.55 -8.90
CA GLY A 87 14.14 2.22 -7.61
C GLY A 87 12.83 1.42 -7.76
N GLY A 88 11.94 1.85 -8.64
CA GLY A 88 10.70 1.15 -8.93
C GLY A 88 10.93 -0.26 -9.49
N PHE A 89 11.92 -0.42 -10.37
CA PHE A 89 12.31 -1.73 -10.91
C PHE A 89 12.86 -2.66 -9.82
N LEU A 90 13.77 -2.17 -8.97
CA LEU A 90 14.34 -2.95 -7.87
C LEU A 90 13.27 -3.38 -6.86
N VAL A 91 12.35 -2.47 -6.49
CA VAL A 91 11.23 -2.78 -5.60
C VAL A 91 10.30 -3.81 -6.25
N GLY A 92 9.95 -3.64 -7.52
CA GLY A 92 9.11 -4.59 -8.26
C GLY A 92 9.73 -5.98 -8.33
N PHE A 93 11.03 -6.05 -8.60
CA PHE A 93 11.77 -7.32 -8.63
C PHE A 93 11.85 -7.95 -7.23
N GLY A 94 12.15 -7.16 -6.20
CA GLY A 94 12.18 -7.62 -4.81
C GLY A 94 10.84 -8.17 -4.32
N THR A 95 9.73 -7.53 -4.67
CA THR A 95 8.39 -8.01 -4.30
C THR A 95 8.03 -9.34 -4.96
N LYS A 96 8.57 -9.62 -6.14
CA LYS A 96 8.40 -10.91 -6.81
C LYS A 96 9.23 -12.00 -6.15
N LEU A 97 10.48 -11.74 -5.78
CA LEU A 97 11.34 -12.68 -5.06
C LEU A 97 10.81 -12.97 -3.65
N GLY A 98 10.39 -11.95 -2.92
CA GLY A 98 9.83 -12.08 -1.58
C GLY A 98 8.42 -12.66 -1.51
N SER A 99 7.80 -12.97 -2.67
CA SER A 99 6.41 -13.48 -2.76
C SER A 99 5.37 -12.55 -2.13
N GLY A 100 5.65 -11.25 -2.03
CA GLY A 100 4.73 -10.25 -1.51
C GLY A 100 5.37 -8.87 -1.41
N CYS A 101 4.53 -7.84 -1.34
CA CYS A 101 4.97 -6.46 -1.14
C CYS A 101 4.88 -6.08 0.34
N THR A 102 5.38 -4.90 0.68
CA THR A 102 5.30 -4.35 2.05
C THR A 102 3.88 -4.28 2.60
N SER A 103 2.87 -3.99 1.77
CA SER A 103 1.47 -4.01 2.20
C SER A 103 0.96 -5.42 2.52
N GLY A 104 1.39 -6.44 1.77
CA GLY A 104 1.02 -7.82 2.01
C GLY A 104 1.70 -8.42 3.26
N HIS A 105 3.00 -8.22 3.41
CA HIS A 105 3.76 -8.71 4.57
C HIS A 105 3.67 -7.76 5.76
N GLY A 106 3.89 -6.45 5.57
CA GLY A 106 3.90 -5.46 6.65
C GLY A 106 2.52 -5.23 7.24
N VAL A 107 1.53 -4.84 6.43
CA VAL A 107 0.21 -4.50 6.94
C VAL A 107 -0.62 -5.76 7.24
N CYS A 108 -0.84 -6.62 6.25
CA CYS A 108 -1.72 -7.78 6.41
C CYS A 108 -1.05 -8.96 7.13
N GLY A 109 0.24 -9.16 6.94
CA GLY A 109 0.96 -10.29 7.50
C GLY A 109 1.30 -10.11 8.98
N ILE A 110 1.80 -8.94 9.36
CA ILE A 110 2.14 -8.62 10.75
C ILE A 110 0.87 -8.50 11.59
N SER A 111 -0.20 -7.88 11.08
CA SER A 111 -1.47 -7.78 11.80
C SER A 111 -2.07 -9.15 12.16
N ARG A 112 -1.73 -10.20 11.40
CA ARG A 112 -2.12 -11.60 11.68
C ARG A 112 -1.05 -12.40 12.43
N LEU A 113 0.02 -11.76 12.89
CA LEU A 113 1.14 -12.40 13.57
C LEU A 113 1.73 -13.59 12.77
N SER A 114 1.76 -13.48 11.45
CA SER A 114 2.30 -14.51 10.58
C SER A 114 3.82 -14.56 10.70
N VAL A 115 4.36 -15.69 11.16
CA VAL A 115 5.81 -15.91 11.31
C VAL A 115 6.55 -15.67 9.99
N ARG A 116 5.98 -16.11 8.87
CA ARG A 116 6.54 -15.87 7.53
C ARG A 116 6.69 -14.38 7.22
N SER A 117 5.73 -13.56 7.62
CA SER A 117 5.74 -12.12 7.36
C SER A 117 6.63 -11.34 8.32
N ILE A 118 6.95 -11.93 9.47
CA ILE A 118 7.88 -11.33 10.44
C ILE A 118 9.34 -11.56 10.01
N VAL A 119 9.60 -12.69 9.34
CA VAL A 119 10.96 -13.07 8.90
C VAL A 119 11.27 -12.57 7.48
N ALA A 120 10.27 -12.30 6.65
CA ALA A 120 10.43 -11.76 5.30
C ALA A 120 10.69 -10.26 5.32
#